data_6ab8c817bf4699014eedef0c12593888
#
_entry.id   6ab8c817bf4699014eedef0c12593888
#
_cell.length_a   1.000
_cell.length_b   1.000
_cell.length_c   1.000
_cell.angle_alpha   90.00
_cell.angle_beta   90.00
_cell.angle_gamma   90.00
#
_symmetry.space_group_name_H-M   'P 1'
#
loop_
_entity.id
_entity.type
_entity.pdbx_description
1 polymer ?
#
loop_
_entity_poly.entity_id
_entity_poly.type
_entity_poly.pdbx_seq_one_letter_code
_entity_poly.pdbx_strand_id
1 'polypeptide(L)'
;MLLLYLHIAAACIHLISCVLSVVIHVDVHSAITLPTHKYFTDPVRKVTVHEKVLEQNPLIWVSANEALTLFSHLVAIFYLTRDQKMRSYESLRRTIEYCFTAGILQVALVLSASSMSLYDMFFLLMINVALQLIGLLLDGKENRIMLLSIGFLLLATEIQYVLLNSLRLEGITLDYFIVMGVFYALFYIGFGVVKIFQSDYQDEIYILMSVTSKVTL
;
A
#
# COMPACT_ATOMS: atom_id res chain seq x y z
N MET A 1 15.17 -10.03 20.34
CA MET A 1 13.93 -10.34 21.10
C MET A 1 12.81 -9.33 20.79
N LEU A 2 13.04 -8.02 20.89
CA LEU A 2 12.01 -6.99 20.60
C LEU A 2 11.38 -7.16 19.20
N LEU A 3 12.20 -7.30 18.16
CA LEU A 3 11.74 -7.49 16.78
C LEU A 3 10.79 -8.69 16.64
N LEU A 4 11.09 -9.82 17.29
CA LEU A 4 10.21 -11.00 17.26
C LEU A 4 8.85 -10.71 17.90
N TYR A 5 8.83 -10.04 19.06
CA TYR A 5 7.57 -9.69 19.73
C TYR A 5 6.73 -8.73 18.90
N LEU A 6 7.36 -7.77 18.21
CA LEU A 6 6.66 -6.86 17.31
C LEU A 6 6.03 -7.61 16.12
N HIS A 7 6.72 -8.60 15.55
CA HIS A 7 6.14 -9.44 14.50
C HIS A 7 4.97 -10.27 15.00
N ILE A 8 5.03 -10.83 16.21
CA ILE A 8 3.92 -11.57 16.82
C ILE A 8 2.71 -10.64 17.01
N ALA A 9 2.93 -9.46 17.60
CA ALA A 9 1.86 -8.48 17.79
C ALA A 9 1.24 -8.04 16.46
N ALA A 10 2.07 -7.73 15.47
CA ALA A 10 1.61 -7.35 14.13
C ALA A 10 0.80 -8.49 13.47
N ALA A 11 1.27 -9.74 13.55
CA ALA A 11 0.53 -10.88 13.03
C ALA A 11 -0.86 -11.03 13.67
N CYS A 12 -0.97 -10.85 14.99
CA CYS A 12 -2.26 -10.88 15.69
C CYS A 12 -3.19 -9.76 15.21
N ILE A 13 -2.68 -8.54 15.07
CA ILE A 13 -3.46 -7.39 14.60
C ILE A 13 -3.96 -7.63 13.18
N HIS A 14 -3.09 -8.03 12.26
CA HIS A 14 -3.45 -8.29 10.86
C HIS A 14 -4.41 -9.49 10.70
N LEU A 15 -4.31 -10.50 11.57
CA LEU A 15 -5.30 -11.57 11.60
C LEU A 15 -6.69 -11.06 11.98
N ILE A 16 -6.78 -10.25 13.03
CA ILE A 16 -8.06 -9.65 13.47
C ILE A 16 -8.61 -8.74 12.36
N SER A 17 -7.78 -7.87 11.79
CA SER A 17 -8.19 -6.96 10.71
C SER A 17 -8.65 -7.74 9.46
N CYS A 18 -7.96 -8.81 9.08
CA CYS A 18 -8.35 -9.66 7.97
C CYS A 18 -9.72 -10.32 8.22
N VAL A 19 -9.94 -10.88 9.39
CA VAL A 19 -11.24 -11.48 9.75
C VAL A 19 -12.35 -10.44 9.73
N LEU A 20 -12.12 -9.27 10.32
CA LEU A 20 -13.12 -8.18 10.33
C LEU A 20 -13.45 -7.70 8.92
N SER A 21 -12.46 -7.49 8.07
CA SER A 21 -12.68 -7.04 6.68
C SER A 21 -13.46 -8.08 5.85
N VAL A 22 -13.22 -9.37 6.06
CA VAL A 22 -13.98 -10.45 5.42
C VAL A 22 -15.43 -10.47 5.93
N VAL A 23 -15.65 -10.36 7.24
CA VAL A 23 -17.00 -10.35 7.82
C VAL A 23 -17.80 -9.15 7.30
N ILE A 24 -17.20 -7.95 7.33
CA ILE A 24 -17.84 -6.74 6.80
C ILE A 24 -18.12 -6.88 5.29
N HIS A 25 -17.20 -7.48 4.53
CA HIS A 25 -17.42 -7.74 3.10
C HIS A 25 -18.65 -8.62 2.85
N VAL A 26 -18.83 -9.68 3.62
CA VAL A 26 -19.99 -10.58 3.47
C VAL A 26 -21.30 -9.83 3.76
N ASP A 27 -21.31 -8.97 4.80
CA ASP A 27 -22.51 -8.26 5.22
C ASP A 27 -22.90 -7.10 4.26
N VAL A 28 -21.92 -6.43 3.64
CA VAL A 28 -22.14 -5.22 2.83
C VAL A 28 -21.80 -5.39 1.35
N HIS A 29 -21.61 -6.62 0.88
CA HIS A 29 -21.16 -6.91 -0.49
C HIS A 29 -21.96 -6.19 -1.58
N SER A 30 -23.28 -6.10 -1.44
CA SER A 30 -24.17 -5.46 -2.43
C SER A 30 -24.15 -3.92 -2.41
N ALA A 31 -23.62 -3.31 -1.34
CA ALA A 31 -23.69 -1.87 -1.13
C ALA A 31 -22.41 -1.11 -1.56
N ILE A 32 -21.26 -1.80 -1.72
CA ILE A 32 -19.95 -1.14 -1.91
C ILE A 32 -19.23 -1.69 -3.17
N THR A 33 -19.95 -2.09 -4.19
CA THR A 33 -19.33 -2.49 -5.46
C THR A 33 -19.15 -1.29 -6.37
N LEU A 34 -17.91 -1.02 -6.75
CA LEU A 34 -17.55 0.07 -7.66
C LEU A 34 -17.07 -0.49 -9.02
N PRO A 35 -17.53 0.10 -10.14
CA PRO A 35 -17.15 -0.37 -11.45
C PRO A 35 -15.71 -0.01 -11.79
N THR A 36 -14.96 -0.96 -12.32
CA THR A 36 -13.68 -0.71 -12.97
C THR A 36 -13.89 -0.49 -14.45
N HIS A 37 -13.37 0.57 -15.00
CA HIS A 37 -13.58 0.98 -16.38
C HIS A 37 -12.34 0.81 -17.24
N LYS A 38 -12.54 0.43 -18.48
CA LYS A 38 -11.56 0.52 -19.54
C LYS A 38 -11.95 1.70 -20.45
N TYR A 39 -10.99 2.59 -20.65
CA TYR A 39 -11.15 3.74 -21.55
C TYR A 39 -10.48 3.42 -22.88
N PHE A 40 -11.20 3.60 -23.97
CA PHE A 40 -10.62 3.57 -25.31
C PHE A 40 -11.28 4.62 -26.19
N THR A 41 -10.54 5.14 -27.14
CA THR A 41 -11.07 6.09 -28.11
C THR A 41 -11.60 5.31 -29.31
N ASP A 42 -12.90 5.42 -29.58
CA ASP A 42 -13.48 4.89 -30.80
C ASP A 42 -12.89 5.66 -32.00
N PRO A 43 -12.12 5.01 -32.88
CA PRO A 43 -11.44 5.69 -33.97
C PRO A 43 -12.42 6.25 -35.02
N VAL A 44 -13.64 5.72 -35.08
CA VAL A 44 -14.67 6.16 -36.03
C VAL A 44 -15.45 7.37 -35.51
N ARG A 45 -15.87 7.29 -34.25
CA ARG A 45 -16.69 8.33 -33.60
C ARG A 45 -15.87 9.43 -32.94
N LYS A 46 -14.55 9.25 -32.77
CA LYS A 46 -13.62 10.11 -32.02
C LYS A 46 -14.11 10.45 -30.61
N VAL A 47 -14.83 9.53 -29.99
CA VAL A 47 -15.40 9.66 -28.66
C VAL A 47 -14.69 8.65 -27.75
N THR A 48 -14.38 9.07 -26.52
CA THR A 48 -13.87 8.14 -25.51
C THR A 48 -15.03 7.27 -25.02
N VAL A 49 -14.90 5.97 -25.21
CA VAL A 49 -15.90 4.98 -24.76
C VAL A 49 -15.45 4.42 -23.42
N HIS A 50 -16.40 4.36 -22.50
CA HIS A 50 -16.23 3.76 -21.19
C HIS A 50 -16.84 2.35 -21.21
N GLU A 51 -16.02 1.33 -21.10
CA GLU A 51 -16.48 -0.03 -20.97
C GLU A 51 -16.30 -0.50 -19.53
N LYS A 52 -17.40 -0.90 -18.90
CA LYS A 52 -17.35 -1.55 -17.58
C LYS A 52 -16.76 -2.93 -17.73
N VAL A 53 -15.59 -3.15 -17.13
CA VAL A 53 -14.86 -4.42 -17.23
C VAL A 53 -15.18 -5.33 -16.05
N LEU A 54 -15.18 -4.76 -14.83
CA LEU A 54 -15.35 -5.53 -13.60
C LEU A 54 -15.97 -4.67 -12.51
N GLU A 55 -16.82 -5.28 -11.70
CA GLU A 55 -17.24 -4.68 -10.43
C GLU A 55 -16.30 -5.14 -9.33
N GLN A 56 -15.74 -4.19 -8.59
CA GLN A 56 -14.80 -4.47 -7.53
C GLN A 56 -15.27 -3.86 -6.22
N ASN A 57 -15.10 -4.63 -5.16
CA ASN A 57 -15.31 -4.15 -3.80
C ASN A 57 -13.96 -3.83 -3.17
N PRO A 58 -13.72 -2.58 -2.70
CA PRO A 58 -12.48 -2.19 -2.04
C PRO A 58 -12.08 -3.10 -0.86
N LEU A 59 -13.07 -3.66 -0.14
CA LEU A 59 -12.82 -4.55 0.99
C LEU A 59 -12.11 -5.85 0.60
N ILE A 60 -12.25 -6.33 -0.64
CA ILE A 60 -11.48 -7.48 -1.14
C ILE A 60 -10.00 -7.13 -1.17
N TRP A 61 -9.65 -5.93 -1.62
CA TRP A 61 -8.27 -5.46 -1.68
C TRP A 61 -7.68 -5.24 -0.29
N VAL A 62 -8.49 -4.69 0.64
CA VAL A 62 -8.10 -4.59 2.06
C VAL A 62 -7.85 -5.96 2.65
N SER A 63 -8.77 -6.91 2.48
CA SER A 63 -8.61 -8.28 2.99
C SER A 63 -7.37 -8.97 2.41
N ALA A 64 -7.10 -8.80 1.10
CA ALA A 64 -5.90 -9.33 0.45
C ALA A 64 -4.62 -8.69 1.02
N ASN A 65 -4.62 -7.38 1.25
CA ASN A 65 -3.51 -6.67 1.89
C ASN A 65 -3.22 -7.23 3.30
N GLU A 66 -4.26 -7.38 4.12
CA GLU A 66 -4.14 -7.90 5.48
C GLU A 66 -3.63 -9.35 5.51
N ALA A 67 -4.15 -10.20 4.62
CA ALA A 67 -3.72 -11.60 4.51
C ALA A 67 -2.25 -11.72 4.07
N LEU A 68 -1.81 -10.94 3.08
CA LEU A 68 -0.41 -10.92 2.63
C LEU A 68 0.52 -10.39 3.71
N THR A 69 0.11 -9.35 4.44
CA THR A 69 0.88 -8.80 5.55
C THR A 69 1.00 -9.80 6.69
N LEU A 70 -0.10 -10.44 7.08
CA LEU A 70 -0.11 -11.52 8.07
C LEU A 70 0.87 -12.63 7.67
N PHE A 71 0.79 -13.13 6.44
CA PHE A 71 1.69 -14.16 5.93
C PHE A 71 3.16 -13.73 6.05
N SER A 72 3.48 -12.50 5.67
CA SER A 72 4.84 -11.94 5.77
C SER A 72 5.34 -11.92 7.21
N HIS A 73 4.51 -11.52 8.18
CA HIS A 73 4.89 -11.57 9.60
C HIS A 73 5.08 -12.98 10.14
N LEU A 74 4.25 -13.94 9.71
CA LEU A 74 4.44 -15.37 10.07
C LEU A 74 5.76 -15.93 9.54
N VAL A 75 6.14 -15.55 8.31
CA VAL A 75 7.45 -15.90 7.74
C VAL A 75 8.59 -15.31 8.59
N ALA A 76 8.49 -14.03 9.00
CA ALA A 76 9.48 -13.40 9.86
C ALA A 76 9.60 -14.12 11.23
N ILE A 77 8.48 -14.43 11.87
CA ILE A 77 8.45 -15.19 13.13
C ILE A 77 9.17 -16.53 12.97
N PHE A 78 8.86 -17.26 11.89
CA PHE A 78 9.46 -18.56 11.62
C PHE A 78 10.99 -18.47 11.48
N TYR A 79 11.52 -17.49 10.78
CA TYR A 79 12.96 -17.31 10.62
C TYR A 79 13.63 -16.83 11.90
N LEU A 80 13.07 -15.82 12.56
CA LEU A 80 13.65 -15.24 13.77
C LEU A 80 13.66 -16.21 14.96
N THR A 81 12.74 -17.18 15.03
CA THR A 81 12.73 -18.22 16.04
C THR A 81 13.79 -19.29 15.80
N ARG A 82 14.18 -19.51 14.54
CA ARG A 82 15.21 -20.51 14.19
C ARG A 82 16.63 -19.97 14.27
N ASP A 83 16.85 -18.78 13.75
CA ASP A 83 18.19 -18.16 13.75
C ASP A 83 18.08 -16.64 13.79
N GLN A 84 18.58 -16.03 14.87
CA GLN A 84 18.63 -14.57 15.02
C GLN A 84 19.52 -13.88 13.97
N LYS A 85 20.45 -14.59 13.32
CA LYS A 85 21.26 -14.03 12.21
C LYS A 85 20.41 -13.70 10.99
N MET A 86 19.21 -14.26 10.89
CA MET A 86 18.26 -13.96 9.82
C MET A 86 17.70 -12.54 9.86
N ARG A 87 18.03 -11.74 10.87
CA ARG A 87 17.72 -10.29 10.90
C ARG A 87 18.25 -9.55 9.66
N SER A 88 19.36 -9.99 9.08
CA SER A 88 19.91 -9.40 7.85
C SER A 88 18.98 -9.50 6.63
N TYR A 89 18.03 -10.45 6.62
CA TYR A 89 17.05 -10.61 5.56
C TYR A 89 15.78 -9.77 5.75
N GLU A 90 15.65 -9.09 6.89
CA GLU A 90 14.43 -8.33 7.22
C GLU A 90 14.15 -7.21 6.22
N SER A 91 15.19 -6.49 5.77
CA SER A 91 15.04 -5.45 4.76
C SER A 91 14.52 -6.01 3.42
N LEU A 92 15.05 -7.14 2.97
CA LEU A 92 14.60 -7.79 1.73
C LEU A 92 13.15 -8.32 1.87
N ARG A 93 12.85 -9.01 2.97
CA ARG A 93 11.50 -9.52 3.26
C ARG A 93 10.48 -8.38 3.24
N ARG A 94 10.76 -7.29 3.96
CA ARG A 94 9.93 -6.10 4.01
C ARG A 94 9.74 -5.46 2.63
N THR A 95 10.80 -5.36 1.84
CA THR A 95 10.72 -4.83 0.48
C THR A 95 9.79 -5.68 -0.38
N ILE A 96 9.92 -7.01 -0.34
CA ILE A 96 9.04 -7.93 -1.07
C ILE A 96 7.59 -7.77 -0.60
N GLU A 97 7.35 -7.73 0.70
CA GLU A 97 6.02 -7.50 1.26
C GLU A 97 5.42 -6.19 0.71
N TYR A 98 6.13 -5.08 0.83
CA TYR A 98 5.60 -3.77 0.45
C TYR A 98 5.45 -3.59 -1.06
N CYS A 99 6.22 -4.29 -1.89
CA CYS A 99 5.98 -4.32 -3.33
C CYS A 99 4.54 -4.71 -3.67
N PHE A 100 3.93 -5.60 -2.90
CA PHE A 100 2.56 -6.04 -3.10
C PHE A 100 1.58 -5.27 -2.21
N THR A 101 1.79 -5.27 -0.90
CA THR A 101 0.79 -4.78 0.06
C THR A 101 0.54 -3.29 -0.05
N ALA A 102 1.57 -2.47 -0.22
CA ALA A 102 1.38 -1.03 -0.32
C ALA A 102 0.62 -0.64 -1.60
N GLY A 103 0.95 -1.25 -2.75
CA GLY A 103 0.22 -1.00 -4.00
C GLY A 103 -1.24 -1.48 -3.93
N ILE A 104 -1.50 -2.63 -3.30
CA ILE A 104 -2.86 -3.13 -3.06
C ILE A 104 -3.66 -2.13 -2.20
N LEU A 105 -3.06 -1.59 -1.15
CA LEU A 105 -3.71 -0.62 -0.28
C LEU A 105 -4.03 0.69 -1.01
N GLN A 106 -3.16 1.15 -1.90
CA GLN A 106 -3.39 2.32 -2.74
C GLN A 106 -4.57 2.11 -3.70
N VAL A 107 -4.62 0.93 -4.34
CA VAL A 107 -5.75 0.56 -5.20
C VAL A 107 -7.05 0.54 -4.38
N ALA A 108 -7.04 -0.05 -3.18
CA ALA A 108 -8.19 -0.06 -2.29
C ALA A 108 -8.65 1.36 -1.93
N LEU A 109 -7.70 2.24 -1.60
CA LEU A 109 -7.97 3.63 -1.23
C LEU A 109 -8.63 4.40 -2.39
N VAL A 110 -8.10 4.31 -3.61
CA VAL A 110 -8.69 5.00 -4.76
C VAL A 110 -10.03 4.39 -5.13
N LEU A 111 -10.18 3.06 -5.09
CA LEU A 111 -11.47 2.38 -5.35
C LEU A 111 -12.54 2.73 -4.30
N SER A 112 -12.17 3.04 -3.06
CA SER A 112 -13.14 3.46 -2.04
C SER A 112 -13.73 4.85 -2.33
N ALA A 113 -13.06 5.62 -3.16
CA ALA A 113 -13.43 6.98 -3.48
C ALA A 113 -14.05 7.12 -4.87
N SER A 114 -13.58 6.37 -5.87
CA SER A 114 -14.01 6.51 -7.25
C SER A 114 -13.82 5.23 -8.06
N SER A 115 -14.47 5.18 -9.24
CA SER A 115 -14.14 4.16 -10.23
C SER A 115 -12.72 4.37 -10.76
N MET A 116 -12.03 3.26 -11.02
CA MET A 116 -10.65 3.26 -11.48
C MET A 116 -10.53 2.50 -12.80
N SER A 117 -9.62 2.91 -13.69
CA SER A 117 -9.30 2.13 -14.86
C SER A 117 -8.33 1.00 -14.52
N LEU A 118 -8.34 -0.09 -15.31
CA LEU A 118 -7.36 -1.17 -15.14
C LEU A 118 -5.92 -0.67 -15.36
N TYR A 119 -5.73 0.32 -16.22
CA TYR A 119 -4.40 0.91 -16.47
C TYR A 119 -3.91 1.69 -15.24
N ASP A 120 -4.80 2.42 -14.58
CA ASP A 120 -4.49 3.17 -13.37
C ASP A 120 -4.16 2.23 -12.20
N MET A 121 -4.90 1.11 -12.07
CA MET A 121 -4.58 0.08 -11.08
C MET A 121 -3.18 -0.49 -11.32
N PHE A 122 -2.88 -0.86 -12.57
CA PHE A 122 -1.56 -1.37 -12.94
C PHE A 122 -0.47 -0.32 -12.71
N PHE A 123 -0.73 0.94 -13.07
CA PHE A 123 0.19 2.05 -12.85
C PHE A 123 0.55 2.20 -11.37
N LEU A 124 -0.44 2.23 -10.48
CA LEU A 124 -0.21 2.34 -9.03
C LEU A 124 0.60 1.15 -8.48
N LEU A 125 0.28 -0.07 -8.91
CA LEU A 125 1.03 -1.25 -8.50
C LEU A 125 2.49 -1.17 -8.95
N MET A 126 2.74 -0.77 -10.20
CA MET A 126 4.10 -0.73 -10.76
C MET A 126 4.93 0.42 -10.19
N ILE A 127 4.35 1.60 -9.97
CA ILE A 127 5.08 2.72 -9.36
C ILE A 127 5.46 2.38 -7.91
N ASN A 128 4.57 1.71 -7.17
CA ASN A 128 4.88 1.23 -5.84
C ASN A 128 6.04 0.21 -5.85
N VAL A 129 6.03 -0.76 -6.77
CA VAL A 129 7.15 -1.71 -6.91
C VAL A 129 8.46 -0.96 -7.16
N ALA A 130 8.46 0.03 -8.06
CA ALA A 130 9.66 0.84 -8.33
C ALA A 130 10.13 1.59 -7.08
N LEU A 131 9.22 2.18 -6.30
CA LEU A 131 9.53 2.84 -5.02
C LEU A 131 10.19 1.89 -4.01
N GLN A 132 9.65 0.69 -3.87
CA GLN A 132 10.19 -0.31 -2.94
C GLN A 132 11.58 -0.81 -3.37
N LEU A 133 11.81 -1.00 -4.67
CA LEU A 133 13.11 -1.37 -5.21
C LEU A 133 14.15 -0.26 -5.00
N ILE A 134 13.77 1.01 -5.19
CA ILE A 134 14.63 2.15 -4.86
C ILE A 134 14.96 2.14 -3.36
N GLY A 135 13.97 1.89 -2.51
CA GLY A 135 14.15 1.74 -1.07
C GLY A 135 15.17 0.65 -0.71
N LEU A 136 15.16 -0.48 -1.42
CA LEU A 136 16.13 -1.55 -1.23
C LEU A 136 17.54 -1.13 -1.69
N LEU A 137 17.65 -0.46 -2.84
CA LEU A 137 18.93 0.02 -3.36
C LEU A 137 19.57 1.09 -2.46
N LEU A 138 18.78 1.82 -1.68
CA LEU A 138 19.28 2.80 -0.71
C LEU A 138 20.06 2.18 0.46
N ASP A 139 19.93 0.86 0.71
CA ASP A 139 20.76 0.14 1.69
C ASP A 139 22.23 0.07 1.24
N GLY A 140 22.50 0.20 -0.07
CA GLY A 140 23.84 0.44 -0.60
C GLY A 140 24.34 1.88 -0.34
N LYS A 141 25.65 2.09 -0.37
CA LYS A 141 26.25 3.42 -0.09
C LYS A 141 26.38 4.30 -1.32
N GLU A 142 26.30 3.76 -2.51
CA GLU A 142 26.53 4.46 -3.77
C GLU A 142 25.26 5.16 -4.29
N ASN A 143 25.44 6.37 -4.81
CA ASN A 143 24.36 7.15 -5.46
C ASN A 143 23.11 7.43 -4.60
N ARG A 144 23.27 7.43 -3.27
CA ARG A 144 22.16 7.53 -2.32
C ARG A 144 21.30 8.78 -2.52
N ILE A 145 21.92 9.93 -2.76
CA ILE A 145 21.20 11.21 -2.98
C ILE A 145 20.35 11.11 -4.26
N MET A 146 20.91 10.56 -5.34
CA MET A 146 20.20 10.41 -6.61
C MET A 146 19.00 9.46 -6.44
N LEU A 147 19.19 8.30 -5.79
CA LEU A 147 18.12 7.36 -5.52
C LEU A 147 17.02 7.94 -4.65
N LEU A 148 17.38 8.71 -3.61
CA LEU A 148 16.41 9.44 -2.79
C LEU A 148 15.60 10.43 -3.63
N SER A 149 16.28 11.21 -4.48
CA SER A 149 15.61 12.19 -5.34
C SER A 149 14.61 11.52 -6.30
N ILE A 150 15.01 10.41 -6.93
CA ILE A 150 14.11 9.64 -7.81
C ILE A 150 12.94 9.06 -7.01
N GLY A 151 13.22 8.49 -5.83
CA GLY A 151 12.17 7.95 -4.95
C GLY A 151 11.15 9.01 -4.54
N PHE A 152 11.60 10.22 -4.14
CA PHE A 152 10.69 11.30 -3.81
C PHE A 152 9.91 11.85 -5.00
N LEU A 153 10.48 11.88 -6.20
CA LEU A 153 9.75 12.25 -7.42
C LEU A 153 8.65 11.24 -7.75
N LEU A 154 8.93 9.94 -7.65
CA LEU A 154 7.93 8.90 -7.86
C LEU A 154 6.84 8.98 -6.79
N LEU A 155 7.21 9.15 -5.52
CA LEU A 155 6.25 9.33 -4.43
C LEU A 155 5.37 10.56 -4.64
N ALA A 156 5.95 11.69 -5.05
CA ALA A 156 5.18 12.90 -5.36
C ALA A 156 4.18 12.67 -6.50
N THR A 157 4.59 11.93 -7.54
CA THR A 157 3.72 11.56 -8.66
C THR A 157 2.55 10.70 -8.19
N GLU A 158 2.81 9.75 -7.32
CA GLU A 158 1.80 8.85 -6.76
C GLU A 158 0.80 9.59 -5.87
N ILE A 159 1.29 10.42 -4.95
CA ILE A 159 0.46 11.27 -4.08
C ILE A 159 -0.39 12.22 -4.94
N GLN A 160 0.22 12.85 -5.95
CA GLN A 160 -0.50 13.74 -6.86
C GLN A 160 -1.61 12.99 -7.59
N TYR A 161 -1.36 11.77 -8.06
CA TYR A 161 -2.39 10.95 -8.71
C TYR A 161 -3.56 10.65 -7.77
N VAL A 162 -3.29 10.25 -6.54
CA VAL A 162 -4.32 9.97 -5.53
C VAL A 162 -5.13 11.24 -5.22
N LEU A 163 -4.46 12.37 -4.99
CA LEU A 163 -5.11 13.65 -4.71
C LEU A 163 -5.96 14.15 -5.88
N LEU A 164 -5.47 14.07 -7.12
CA LEU A 164 -6.23 14.50 -8.29
C LEU A 164 -7.50 13.66 -8.50
N ASN A 165 -7.46 12.38 -8.19
CA ASN A 165 -8.66 11.56 -8.22
C ASN A 165 -9.64 11.92 -7.11
N SER A 166 -9.15 12.35 -5.93
CA SER A 166 -10.02 12.81 -4.84
C SER A 166 -10.76 14.11 -5.16
N LEU A 167 -10.14 15.01 -5.92
CA LEU A 167 -10.79 16.28 -6.34
C LEU A 167 -12.01 16.11 -7.27
N ARG A 168 -12.25 14.90 -7.77
CA ARG A 168 -13.45 14.57 -8.57
C ARG A 168 -14.64 14.17 -7.71
N LEU A 169 -14.46 14.07 -6.40
CA LEU A 169 -15.50 13.74 -5.45
C LEU A 169 -16.17 15.01 -4.93
N GLU A 170 -17.44 14.88 -4.54
CA GLU A 170 -18.23 15.99 -3.99
C GLU A 170 -18.76 15.62 -2.60
N GLY A 171 -18.89 16.63 -1.72
CA GLY A 171 -19.50 16.50 -0.41
C GLY A 171 -18.67 15.78 0.65
N ILE A 172 -19.35 15.11 1.59
CA ILE A 172 -18.75 14.45 2.76
C ILE A 172 -17.69 13.42 2.38
N THR A 173 -17.87 12.75 1.25
CA THR A 173 -16.92 11.77 0.73
C THR A 173 -15.58 12.41 0.38
N LEU A 174 -15.60 13.65 -0.13
CA LEU A 174 -14.39 14.41 -0.44
C LEU A 174 -13.58 14.70 0.81
N ASP A 175 -14.21 15.18 1.89
CA ASP A 175 -13.52 15.51 3.13
C ASP A 175 -12.87 14.28 3.75
N TYR A 176 -13.61 13.16 3.80
CA TYR A 176 -13.06 11.89 4.27
C TYR A 176 -11.84 11.46 3.44
N PHE A 177 -11.95 11.55 2.12
CA PHE A 177 -10.88 11.12 1.22
C PHE A 177 -9.64 12.02 1.30
N ILE A 178 -9.82 13.34 1.50
CA ILE A 178 -8.71 14.27 1.74
C ILE A 178 -7.98 13.89 3.02
N VAL A 179 -8.72 13.64 4.11
CA VAL A 179 -8.13 13.23 5.38
C VAL A 179 -7.32 11.94 5.22
N MET A 180 -7.90 10.92 4.58
CA MET A 180 -7.22 9.64 4.33
C MET A 180 -6.00 9.82 3.43
N GLY A 181 -6.10 10.64 2.38
CA GLY A 181 -4.98 10.96 1.48
C GLY A 181 -3.83 11.68 2.19
N VAL A 182 -4.13 12.58 3.13
CA VAL A 182 -3.11 13.26 3.95
C VAL A 182 -2.44 12.25 4.89
N PHE A 183 -3.17 11.39 5.58
CA PHE A 183 -2.59 10.34 6.42
C PHE A 183 -1.72 9.40 5.59
N TYR A 184 -2.20 8.96 4.45
CA TYR A 184 -1.44 8.16 3.50
C TYR A 184 -0.11 8.81 3.13
N ALA A 185 -0.13 10.09 2.70
CA ALA A 185 1.07 10.84 2.34
C ALA A 185 2.05 10.96 3.51
N LEU A 186 1.56 11.24 4.72
CA LEU A 186 2.39 11.34 5.92
C LEU A 186 3.10 10.04 6.25
N PHE A 187 2.42 8.89 6.16
CA PHE A 187 3.03 7.59 6.38
C PHE A 187 4.10 7.29 5.33
N TYR A 188 3.82 7.51 4.05
CA TYR A 188 4.78 7.26 2.98
C TYR A 188 6.03 8.14 3.09
N ILE A 189 5.86 9.42 3.38
CA ILE A 189 6.99 10.33 3.66
C ILE A 189 7.76 9.83 4.89
N GLY A 190 7.06 9.41 5.94
CA GLY A 190 7.64 8.86 7.15
C GLY A 190 8.53 7.65 6.89
N PHE A 191 8.10 6.71 6.04
CA PHE A 191 8.92 5.56 5.63
C PHE A 191 10.22 6.01 4.95
N GLY A 192 10.17 7.01 4.06
CA GLY A 192 11.34 7.60 3.42
C GLY A 192 12.28 8.25 4.44
N VAL A 193 11.74 8.97 5.41
CA VAL A 193 12.50 9.62 6.48
C VAL A 193 13.24 8.59 7.34
N VAL A 194 12.57 7.52 7.77
CA VAL A 194 13.19 6.42 8.53
C VAL A 194 14.35 5.79 7.74
N LYS A 195 14.20 5.68 6.42
CA LYS A 195 15.27 5.16 5.54
C LYS A 195 16.50 6.08 5.50
N ILE A 196 16.32 7.40 5.61
CA ILE A 196 17.39 8.37 5.63
C ILE A 196 18.21 8.25 6.92
N PHE A 197 17.55 8.14 8.07
CA PHE A 197 18.21 8.20 9.38
C PHE A 197 18.95 6.93 9.79
N GLN A 198 18.72 5.79 9.17
CA GLN A 198 19.44 4.51 9.41
C GLN A 198 19.69 4.21 10.90
N SER A 199 18.63 4.18 11.68
CA SER A 199 18.70 3.82 13.11
C SER A 199 18.92 2.32 13.31
N ASP A 200 19.57 1.93 14.43
CA ASP A 200 19.68 0.53 14.87
C ASP A 200 18.30 -0.12 15.11
N TYR A 201 17.27 0.70 15.34
CA TYR A 201 15.87 0.30 15.52
C TYR A 201 15.03 0.47 14.24
N GLN A 202 15.66 0.57 13.09
CA GLN A 202 14.98 0.85 11.83
C GLN A 202 13.88 -0.19 11.52
N ASP A 203 14.16 -1.46 11.73
CA ASP A 203 13.21 -2.55 11.43
C ASP A 203 12.00 -2.49 12.37
N GLU A 204 12.23 -2.22 13.65
CA GLU A 204 11.18 -2.06 14.65
C GLU A 204 10.27 -0.88 14.33
N ILE A 205 10.85 0.26 13.94
CA ILE A 205 10.10 1.47 13.53
C ILE A 205 9.26 1.16 12.29
N TYR A 206 9.81 0.46 11.30
CA TYR A 206 9.06 0.07 10.11
C TYR A 206 7.86 -0.81 10.42
N ILE A 207 7.98 -1.78 11.33
CA ILE A 207 6.84 -2.62 11.74
C ILE A 207 5.74 -1.77 12.38
N LEU A 208 6.11 -0.90 13.32
CA LEU A 208 5.15 -0.01 13.98
C LEU A 208 4.43 0.90 12.98
N MET A 209 5.17 1.51 12.07
CA MET A 209 4.59 2.37 11.02
C MET A 209 3.69 1.57 10.08
N SER A 210 4.11 0.36 9.69
CA SER A 210 3.33 -0.52 8.82
C SER A 210 1.99 -0.89 9.45
N VAL A 211 2.02 -1.36 10.70
CA VAL A 211 0.78 -1.70 11.44
C VAL A 211 -0.11 -0.47 11.57
N THR A 212 0.45 0.66 12.01
CA THR A 212 -0.33 1.88 12.19
C THR A 212 -0.96 2.36 10.88
N SER A 213 -0.19 2.40 9.78
CA SER A 213 -0.71 2.85 8.49
C SER A 213 -1.82 1.94 7.95
N LYS A 214 -1.66 0.62 8.06
CA LYS A 214 -2.62 -0.35 7.53
C LYS A 214 -3.91 -0.45 8.35
N VAL A 215 -3.83 -0.21 9.66
CA VAL A 215 -5.01 -0.19 10.54
C VAL A 215 -5.76 1.14 10.48
N THR A 216 -5.06 2.24 10.15
CA THR A 216 -5.68 3.58 10.07
C THR A 216 -6.34 3.82 8.71
N LEU A 217 -5.80 3.28 7.64
CA LEU A 217 -6.31 3.37 6.27
C LEU A 217 -7.32 2.29 5.97
#